data_97848e9280aaddc5087294ce47e6e39a
#
_entry.id   97848e9280aaddc5087294ce47e6e39a
#
_cell.length_a   1.000
_cell.length_b   1.000
_cell.length_c   1.000
_cell.angle_alpha   90.00
_cell.angle_beta   90.00
_cell.angle_gamma   90.00
#
_symmetry.space_group_name_H-M   'P 1'
#
loop_
_entity.id
_entity.type
_entity.pdbx_description
1 polymer ?
#
loop_
_entity_poly.entity_id
_entity_poly.type
_entity_poly.pdbx_seq_one_letter_code
_entity_poly.pdbx_strand_id
1 'polypeptide(L)'
;MWDIIIAAGWPIWPLIATSVFGVAIILERFWSLRESYVIPQNLMEDVKKLVGSGSIKRDAVEALRANSPLGEIMAVAIENQNSSLEIIKDSIEEAGSQVSYKLERYLGALSTISTVAPLLGLFGTIIGMVELFSSFTSSGHDVAVFARGISIALYNTAGGIVVAVPAMIAFRFFRSKVDHLVNEMEQQALHLVEIMRGCLLYTSDAADEEDSVDLGGRRII
;
A
#
# COMPACT_ATOMS: atom_id res chain seq x y z
N MET A 1 32.38 -6.26 13.52
CA MET A 1 31.30 -5.30 13.16
C MET A 1 31.69 -3.88 13.58
N TRP A 2 32.01 -3.62 14.84
CA TRP A 2 32.45 -2.29 15.28
C TRP A 2 33.69 -1.77 14.53
N ASP A 3 34.66 -2.62 14.26
CA ASP A 3 35.86 -2.27 13.52
C ASP A 3 35.58 -1.77 12.10
N ILE A 4 34.54 -2.32 11.44
CA ILE A 4 34.12 -1.89 10.10
C ILE A 4 33.48 -0.49 10.16
N ILE A 5 32.68 -0.23 11.18
CA ILE A 5 32.02 1.09 11.37
C ILE A 5 33.09 2.16 11.65
N ILE A 6 34.08 1.83 12.49
CA ILE A 6 35.19 2.74 12.78
C ILE A 6 36.07 2.95 11.52
N ALA A 7 36.32 1.89 10.75
CA ALA A 7 37.10 1.95 9.52
C ALA A 7 36.39 2.73 8.40
N ALA A 8 35.03 2.71 8.35
CA ALA A 8 34.23 3.45 7.36
C ALA A 8 34.16 4.97 7.65
N GLY A 9 34.52 5.40 8.87
CA GLY A 9 34.56 6.81 9.25
C GLY A 9 33.16 7.42 9.48
N TRP A 10 33.10 8.77 9.57
CA TRP A 10 31.84 9.47 9.86
C TRP A 10 30.74 9.37 8.75
N PRO A 11 31.06 9.19 7.44
CA PRO A 11 30.04 9.14 6.41
C PRO A 11 29.10 7.92 6.51
N ILE A 12 29.44 6.91 7.31
CA ILE A 12 28.60 5.73 7.50
C ILE A 12 27.35 6.04 8.36
N TRP A 13 27.37 7.07 9.20
CA TRP A 13 26.27 7.35 10.12
C TRP A 13 24.94 7.72 9.43
N PRO A 14 24.92 8.61 8.42
CA PRO A 14 23.71 8.85 7.62
C PRO A 14 23.18 7.59 6.97
N LEU A 15 24.07 6.69 6.53
CA LEU A 15 23.70 5.43 5.90
C LEU A 15 23.05 4.47 6.92
N ILE A 16 23.58 4.37 8.13
CA ILE A 16 22.99 3.57 9.22
C ILE A 16 21.62 4.13 9.58
N ALA A 17 21.48 5.45 9.73
CA ALA A 17 20.19 6.07 10.01
C ALA A 17 19.15 5.74 8.91
N THR A 18 19.53 5.85 7.65
CA THR A 18 18.69 5.51 6.49
C THR A 18 18.31 4.01 6.50
N SER A 19 19.24 3.13 6.88
CA SER A 19 19.00 1.69 7.01
C SER A 19 17.98 1.38 8.09
N VAL A 20 18.13 1.96 9.28
CA VAL A 20 17.18 1.77 10.40
C VAL A 20 15.77 2.24 10.00
N PHE A 21 15.69 3.40 9.36
CA PHE A 21 14.43 3.94 8.87
C PHE A 21 13.79 3.04 7.79
N GLY A 22 14.59 2.52 6.87
CA GLY A 22 14.14 1.57 5.84
C GLY A 22 13.58 0.28 6.44
N VAL A 23 14.30 -0.31 7.40
CA VAL A 23 13.83 -1.53 8.09
C VAL A 23 12.54 -1.27 8.88
N ALA A 24 12.43 -0.12 9.55
CA ALA A 24 11.22 0.25 10.28
C ALA A 24 9.99 0.33 9.35
N ILE A 25 10.14 0.93 8.16
CA ILE A 25 9.08 1.00 7.15
C ILE A 25 8.73 -0.40 6.64
N ILE A 26 9.71 -1.24 6.35
CA ILE A 26 9.48 -2.61 5.87
C ILE A 26 8.65 -3.40 6.88
N LEU A 27 9.00 -3.35 8.17
CA LEU A 27 8.30 -4.05 9.22
C LEU A 27 6.86 -3.51 9.39
N GLU A 28 6.70 -2.19 9.39
CA GLU A 28 5.38 -1.55 9.47
C GLU A 28 4.49 -1.96 8.29
N ARG A 29 5.03 -1.91 7.06
CA ARG A 29 4.28 -2.30 5.86
C ARG A 29 3.93 -3.78 5.84
N PHE A 30 4.81 -4.65 6.35
CA PHE A 30 4.55 -6.08 6.44
C PHE A 30 3.32 -6.40 7.32
N TRP A 31 3.09 -5.62 8.37
CA TRP A 31 1.92 -5.76 9.23
C TRP A 31 0.69 -5.05 8.68
N SER A 32 0.85 -3.83 8.17
CA SER A 32 -0.26 -3.00 7.67
C SER A 32 -0.90 -3.56 6.39
N LEU A 33 -0.11 -4.15 5.48
CA LEU A 33 -0.59 -4.77 4.23
C LEU A 33 -0.95 -6.25 4.40
N ARG A 34 -1.29 -6.66 5.62
CA ARG A 34 -1.77 -8.02 5.88
C ARG A 34 -3.19 -8.15 5.34
N GLU A 35 -3.43 -9.20 4.55
CA GLU A 35 -4.68 -9.46 3.84
C GLU A 35 -5.90 -9.48 4.78
N SER A 36 -5.76 -10.10 5.95
CA SER A 36 -6.82 -10.14 6.97
C SER A 36 -7.23 -8.77 7.52
N TYR A 37 -6.38 -7.74 7.38
CA TYR A 37 -6.69 -6.37 7.81
C TYR A 37 -7.32 -5.56 6.66
N VAL A 38 -6.85 -5.77 5.43
CA VAL A 38 -7.31 -5.04 4.24
C VAL A 38 -8.63 -5.62 3.73
N ILE A 39 -8.73 -6.96 3.69
CA ILE A 39 -9.88 -7.74 3.18
C ILE A 39 -10.34 -8.72 4.28
N PRO A 40 -11.16 -8.29 5.25
CA PRO A 40 -11.71 -9.18 6.27
C PRO A 40 -12.63 -10.21 5.65
N GLN A 41 -12.39 -11.51 5.90
CA GLN A 41 -13.11 -12.62 5.27
C GLN A 41 -14.62 -12.61 5.52
N ASN A 42 -15.09 -12.08 6.65
CA ASN A 42 -16.51 -12.09 7.00
C ASN A 42 -17.26 -10.85 6.49
N LEU A 43 -16.56 -9.84 5.98
CA LEU A 43 -17.15 -8.56 5.61
C LEU A 43 -18.21 -8.69 4.51
N MET A 44 -17.95 -9.51 3.51
CA MET A 44 -18.89 -9.76 2.40
C MET A 44 -20.20 -10.38 2.90
N GLU A 45 -20.15 -11.32 3.84
CA GLU A 45 -21.37 -11.95 4.41
C GLU A 45 -22.15 -10.96 5.25
N ASP A 46 -21.49 -10.13 6.04
CA ASP A 46 -22.14 -9.13 6.88
C ASP A 46 -22.80 -8.05 6.02
N VAL A 47 -22.15 -7.62 4.93
CA VAL A 47 -22.70 -6.66 3.97
C VAL A 47 -23.89 -7.27 3.21
N LYS A 48 -23.83 -8.55 2.80
CA LYS A 48 -24.97 -9.25 2.19
C LYS A 48 -26.20 -9.29 3.09
N LYS A 49 -26.02 -9.57 4.39
CA LYS A 49 -27.10 -9.54 5.39
C LYS A 49 -27.68 -8.13 5.54
N LEU A 50 -26.83 -7.12 5.52
CA LEU A 50 -27.21 -5.72 5.67
C LEU A 50 -28.04 -5.24 4.47
N VAL A 51 -27.63 -5.58 3.26
CA VAL A 51 -28.36 -5.30 2.01
C VAL A 51 -29.69 -6.07 1.97
N GLY A 52 -29.71 -7.36 2.34
CA GLY A 52 -30.88 -8.21 2.36
C GLY A 52 -31.95 -7.78 3.40
N SER A 53 -31.59 -6.99 4.42
CA SER A 53 -32.55 -6.47 5.41
C SER A 53 -33.43 -5.31 4.89
N GLY A 54 -33.19 -4.81 3.70
CA GLY A 54 -34.00 -3.76 3.02
C GLY A 54 -33.90 -2.36 3.66
N SER A 55 -33.22 -2.20 4.78
CA SER A 55 -33.08 -0.92 5.50
C SER A 55 -31.61 -0.62 5.79
N ILE A 56 -30.92 -0.04 4.82
CA ILE A 56 -29.54 0.37 4.97
C ILE A 56 -29.49 1.69 5.75
N LYS A 57 -29.17 1.62 7.04
CA LYS A 57 -28.99 2.81 7.89
C LYS A 57 -27.67 3.47 7.58
N ARG A 58 -27.63 4.82 7.55
CA ARG A 58 -26.40 5.60 7.35
C ARG A 58 -25.29 5.23 8.35
N ASP A 59 -25.64 5.04 9.60
CA ASP A 59 -24.68 4.65 10.66
C ASP A 59 -23.99 3.32 10.34
N ALA A 60 -24.68 2.37 9.70
CA ALA A 60 -24.11 1.09 9.29
C ALA A 60 -23.11 1.25 8.11
N VAL A 61 -23.40 2.16 7.17
CA VAL A 61 -22.49 2.47 6.04
C VAL A 61 -21.24 3.19 6.54
N GLU A 62 -21.37 4.12 7.49
CA GLU A 62 -20.23 4.78 8.10
C GLU A 62 -19.36 3.80 8.91
N ALA A 63 -19.98 2.91 9.67
CA ALA A 63 -19.27 1.85 10.39
C ALA A 63 -18.52 0.90 9.43
N LEU A 64 -19.14 0.58 8.28
CA LEU A 64 -18.52 -0.23 7.23
C LEU A 64 -17.29 0.48 6.64
N ARG A 65 -17.42 1.78 6.35
CA ARG A 65 -16.34 2.61 5.82
C ARG A 65 -15.15 2.71 6.78
N ALA A 66 -15.41 2.77 8.07
CA ALA A 66 -14.38 2.87 9.10
C ALA A 66 -13.70 1.52 9.44
N ASN A 67 -14.31 0.40 9.06
CA ASN A 67 -13.87 -0.93 9.47
C ASN A 67 -12.60 -1.39 8.72
N SER A 68 -12.55 -1.20 7.40
CA SER A 68 -11.46 -1.69 6.57
C SER A 68 -11.40 -0.97 5.21
N PRO A 69 -10.26 -1.05 4.50
CA PRO A 69 -10.14 -0.55 3.13
C PRO A 69 -11.20 -1.13 2.17
N LEU A 70 -11.48 -2.42 2.24
CA LEU A 70 -12.57 -3.05 1.48
C LEU A 70 -13.93 -2.47 1.87
N GLY A 71 -14.18 -2.23 3.15
CA GLY A 71 -15.41 -1.61 3.65
C GLY A 71 -15.62 -0.20 3.11
N GLU A 72 -14.56 0.56 2.88
CA GLU A 72 -14.62 1.88 2.27
C GLU A 72 -15.14 1.82 0.83
N ILE A 73 -14.62 0.88 0.01
CA ILE A 73 -15.07 0.71 -1.39
C ILE A 73 -16.50 0.17 -1.44
N MET A 74 -16.86 -0.80 -0.59
CA MET A 74 -18.22 -1.34 -0.51
C MET A 74 -19.23 -0.29 -0.05
N ALA A 75 -18.87 0.59 0.86
CA ALA A 75 -19.73 1.69 1.30
C ALA A 75 -20.11 2.62 0.13
N VAL A 76 -19.13 2.94 -0.73
CA VAL A 76 -19.36 3.76 -1.94
C VAL A 76 -20.30 3.03 -2.93
N ALA A 77 -20.13 1.72 -3.11
CA ALA A 77 -21.01 0.93 -3.95
C ALA A 77 -22.46 0.93 -3.44
N ILE A 78 -22.66 0.82 -2.12
CA ILE A 78 -23.98 0.85 -1.48
C ILE A 78 -24.62 2.24 -1.60
N GLU A 79 -23.87 3.32 -1.39
CA GLU A 79 -24.38 4.69 -1.49
C GLU A 79 -24.89 5.01 -2.90
N ASN A 80 -24.24 4.47 -3.93
CA ASN A 80 -24.58 4.67 -5.32
C ASN A 80 -25.51 3.59 -5.92
N GLN A 81 -26.10 2.71 -5.10
CA GLN A 81 -26.90 1.55 -5.56
C GLN A 81 -28.03 1.90 -6.53
N ASN A 82 -28.63 3.09 -6.41
CA ASN A 82 -29.73 3.57 -7.24
C ASN A 82 -29.28 4.26 -8.54
N SER A 83 -27.96 4.38 -8.77
CA SER A 83 -27.38 4.99 -9.96
C SER A 83 -27.27 4.00 -11.12
N SER A 84 -26.89 4.49 -12.32
CA SER A 84 -26.58 3.60 -13.44
C SER A 84 -25.38 2.71 -13.13
N LEU A 85 -25.27 1.55 -13.79
CA LEU A 85 -24.16 0.62 -13.59
C LEU A 85 -22.78 1.27 -13.88
N GLU A 86 -22.77 2.15 -14.86
CA GLU A 86 -21.57 2.90 -15.27
C GLU A 86 -21.11 3.82 -14.14
N ILE A 87 -22.01 4.61 -13.57
CA ILE A 87 -21.71 5.50 -12.43
C ILE A 87 -21.22 4.71 -11.21
N ILE A 88 -21.83 3.55 -10.93
CA ILE A 88 -21.39 2.71 -9.81
C ILE A 88 -19.97 2.19 -10.04
N LYS A 89 -19.65 1.71 -11.25
CA LYS A 89 -18.31 1.24 -11.59
C LYS A 89 -17.26 2.35 -11.46
N ASP A 90 -17.56 3.52 -12.01
CA ASP A 90 -16.66 4.68 -11.92
C ASP A 90 -16.43 5.08 -10.46
N SER A 91 -17.48 5.08 -9.64
CA SER A 91 -17.36 5.39 -8.19
C SER A 91 -16.53 4.34 -7.43
N ILE A 92 -16.62 3.06 -7.78
CA ILE A 92 -15.83 1.98 -7.20
C ILE A 92 -14.35 2.16 -7.58
N GLU A 93 -14.06 2.45 -8.86
CA GLU A 93 -12.71 2.68 -9.35
C GLU A 93 -12.07 3.92 -8.69
N GLU A 94 -12.83 5.01 -8.55
CA GLU A 94 -12.38 6.19 -7.83
C GLU A 94 -12.07 5.89 -6.35
N ALA A 95 -12.95 5.16 -5.66
CA ALA A 95 -12.73 4.74 -4.29
C ALA A 95 -11.51 3.79 -4.17
N GLY A 96 -11.35 2.86 -5.12
CA GLY A 96 -10.19 1.98 -5.22
C GLY A 96 -8.89 2.77 -5.36
N SER A 97 -8.88 3.80 -6.21
CA SER A 97 -7.73 4.69 -6.38
C SER A 97 -7.39 5.45 -5.09
N GLN A 98 -8.39 5.96 -4.35
CA GLN A 98 -8.17 6.64 -3.07
C GLN A 98 -7.62 5.68 -2.00
N VAL A 99 -8.13 4.46 -1.94
CA VAL A 99 -7.65 3.40 -1.04
C VAL A 99 -6.22 3.00 -1.41
N SER A 100 -5.92 2.84 -2.71
CA SER A 100 -4.57 2.58 -3.21
C SER A 100 -3.58 3.62 -2.71
N TYR A 101 -3.91 4.91 -2.86
CA TYR A 101 -3.08 6.01 -2.38
C TYR A 101 -2.80 5.93 -0.86
N LYS A 102 -3.80 5.56 -0.06
CA LYS A 102 -3.64 5.37 1.40
C LYS A 102 -2.72 4.20 1.72
N LEU A 103 -2.85 3.08 1.00
CA LEU A 103 -2.03 1.90 1.18
C LEU A 103 -0.57 2.11 0.72
N GLU A 104 -0.34 2.95 -0.29
CA GLU A 104 0.99 3.30 -0.81
C GLU A 104 1.76 4.33 0.03
N ARG A 105 1.16 4.91 1.04
CA ARG A 105 1.64 6.10 1.78
C ARG A 105 3.13 6.12 2.12
N TYR A 106 3.73 4.99 2.54
CA TYR A 106 5.15 4.91 2.93
C TYR A 106 6.03 4.23 1.87
N LEU A 107 5.46 3.74 0.79
CA LEU A 107 6.21 3.09 -0.28
C LEU A 107 7.11 4.07 -1.02
N GLY A 108 6.67 5.32 -1.15
CA GLY A 108 7.49 6.39 -1.73
C GLY A 108 8.79 6.64 -0.95
N ALA A 109 8.74 6.60 0.39
CA ALA A 109 9.94 6.71 1.21
C ALA A 109 10.91 5.53 0.99
N LEU A 110 10.38 4.31 0.86
CA LEU A 110 11.19 3.12 0.60
C LEU A 110 11.85 3.18 -0.78
N SER A 111 11.15 3.67 -1.80
CA SER A 111 11.71 3.97 -3.12
C SER A 111 12.83 5.02 -3.05
N THR A 112 12.63 6.07 -2.27
CA THR A 112 13.65 7.10 -2.05
C THR A 112 14.89 6.53 -1.37
N ILE A 113 14.74 5.69 -0.35
CA ILE A 113 15.84 5.02 0.32
C ILE A 113 16.64 4.17 -0.67
N SER A 114 15.97 3.41 -1.55
CA SER A 114 16.64 2.55 -2.52
C SER A 114 17.51 3.32 -3.52
N THR A 115 17.17 4.58 -3.82
CA THR A 115 17.93 5.44 -4.72
C THR A 115 18.97 6.30 -4.01
N VAL A 116 18.67 6.77 -2.80
CA VAL A 116 19.56 7.66 -2.03
C VAL A 116 20.67 6.88 -1.33
N ALA A 117 20.44 5.65 -0.86
CA ALA A 117 21.44 4.89 -0.15
C ALA A 117 22.73 4.63 -0.97
N PRO A 118 22.68 4.29 -2.28
CA PRO A 118 23.90 4.19 -3.09
C PRO A 118 24.63 5.54 -3.26
N LEU A 119 23.87 6.64 -3.35
CA LEU A 119 24.44 7.99 -3.44
C LEU A 119 25.15 8.39 -2.15
N LEU A 120 24.61 8.02 -1.00
CA LEU A 120 25.31 8.17 0.29
C LEU A 120 26.58 7.33 0.36
N GLY A 121 26.56 6.09 -0.19
CA GLY A 121 27.73 5.26 -0.35
C GLY A 121 28.80 5.92 -1.23
N LEU A 122 28.38 6.46 -2.38
CA LEU A 122 29.26 7.21 -3.28
C LEU A 122 29.82 8.47 -2.61
N PHE A 123 29.02 9.19 -1.83
CA PHE A 123 29.50 10.31 -1.04
C PHE A 123 30.63 9.91 -0.08
N GLY A 124 30.49 8.73 0.55
CA GLY A 124 31.57 8.17 1.39
C GLY A 124 32.87 7.92 0.61
N THR A 125 32.81 7.57 -0.68
CA THR A 125 34.02 7.42 -1.50
C THR A 125 34.69 8.75 -1.75
N ILE A 126 33.94 9.81 -1.99
CA ILE A 126 34.49 11.16 -2.17
C ILE A 126 35.23 11.58 -0.91
N ILE A 127 34.67 11.39 0.27
CA ILE A 127 35.31 11.71 1.56
C ILE A 127 36.60 10.88 1.75
N GLY A 128 36.54 9.56 1.49
CA GLY A 128 37.69 8.68 1.57
C GLY A 128 38.84 9.11 0.63
N MET A 129 38.48 9.54 -0.59
CA MET A 129 39.49 10.05 -1.55
C MET A 129 40.08 11.39 -1.13
N VAL A 130 39.26 12.29 -0.56
CA VAL A 130 39.76 13.57 -0.02
C VAL A 130 40.72 13.33 1.13
N GLU A 131 40.43 12.41 2.05
CA GLU A 131 41.34 12.04 3.16
C GLU A 131 42.64 11.44 2.62
N LEU A 132 42.55 10.59 1.61
CA LEU A 132 43.68 10.01 0.94
C LEU A 132 44.59 11.09 0.33
N PHE A 133 44.03 12.03 -0.46
CA PHE A 133 44.85 13.08 -1.10
C PHE A 133 45.39 14.13 -0.11
N SER A 134 44.70 14.39 0.99
CA SER A 134 45.15 15.30 2.02
C SER A 134 46.46 14.81 2.74
N SER A 135 46.68 13.49 2.67
CA SER A 135 47.90 12.87 3.26
C SER A 135 49.13 12.94 2.37
N PHE A 136 49.01 13.38 1.12
CA PHE A 136 50.15 13.62 0.25
C PHE A 136 50.85 14.92 0.64
N THR A 137 51.76 14.84 1.59
CA THR A 137 52.66 15.93 1.95
C THR A 137 54.03 15.74 1.36
N SER A 138 54.79 16.81 1.23
CA SER A 138 56.13 16.81 0.66
C SER A 138 57.18 15.99 1.46
N SER A 139 56.83 15.42 2.61
CA SER A 139 57.71 14.69 3.52
C SER A 139 57.60 13.16 3.46
N GLY A 140 56.81 12.59 2.57
CA GLY A 140 56.72 11.13 2.41
C GLY A 140 55.30 10.58 2.37
N HIS A 141 55.13 9.37 1.86
CA HIS A 141 53.84 8.68 1.75
C HIS A 141 53.65 7.82 3.00
N ASP A 142 52.62 8.14 3.79
CA ASP A 142 52.17 7.25 4.87
C ASP A 142 51.22 6.18 4.28
N VAL A 143 51.75 4.98 4.10
CA VAL A 143 51.01 3.82 3.57
C VAL A 143 49.74 3.50 4.42
N ALA A 144 49.77 3.77 5.71
CA ALA A 144 48.67 3.51 6.61
C ALA A 144 47.48 4.47 6.35
N VAL A 145 47.79 5.76 6.13
CA VAL A 145 46.74 6.77 5.79
C VAL A 145 46.15 6.50 4.40
N PHE A 146 47.02 6.10 3.45
CA PHE A 146 46.57 5.69 2.12
C PHE A 146 45.61 4.50 2.18
N ALA A 147 45.98 3.44 2.89
CA ALA A 147 45.11 2.25 3.07
C ALA A 147 43.79 2.60 3.76
N ARG A 148 43.82 3.52 4.73
CA ARG A 148 42.62 4.00 5.44
C ARG A 148 41.65 4.72 4.51
N GLY A 149 42.12 5.67 3.68
CA GLY A 149 41.21 6.39 2.72
C GLY A 149 40.55 5.44 1.75
N ILE A 150 41.24 4.44 1.23
CA ILE A 150 40.64 3.40 0.38
C ILE A 150 39.61 2.60 1.15
N SER A 151 39.90 2.20 2.39
CA SER A 151 38.95 1.44 3.22
C SER A 151 37.68 2.21 3.48
N ILE A 152 37.76 3.49 3.82
CA ILE A 152 36.57 4.37 3.98
C ILE A 152 35.71 4.36 2.70
N ALA A 153 36.32 4.55 1.55
CA ALA A 153 35.63 4.54 0.27
C ALA A 153 34.90 3.23 0.01
N LEU A 154 35.60 2.10 0.13
CA LEU A 154 35.03 0.77 -0.18
C LEU A 154 33.92 0.36 0.80
N TYR A 155 34.07 0.59 2.10
CA TYR A 155 33.07 0.22 3.10
C TYR A 155 31.80 1.03 2.95
N ASN A 156 31.86 2.32 2.66
CA ASN A 156 30.70 3.16 2.46
C ASN A 156 29.93 2.76 1.20
N THR A 157 30.63 2.46 0.08
CA THR A 157 29.97 2.00 -1.15
C THR A 157 29.29 0.66 -0.96
N ALA A 158 29.98 -0.30 -0.34
CA ALA A 158 29.39 -1.60 -0.03
C ALA A 158 28.19 -1.46 0.89
N GLY A 159 28.27 -0.63 1.94
CA GLY A 159 27.16 -0.32 2.83
C GLY A 159 25.97 0.29 2.11
N GLY A 160 26.19 1.24 1.18
CA GLY A 160 25.16 1.84 0.36
C GLY A 160 24.36 0.81 -0.44
N ILE A 161 25.06 -0.16 -1.05
CA ILE A 161 24.43 -1.24 -1.82
C ILE A 161 23.65 -2.19 -0.91
N VAL A 162 24.21 -2.56 0.24
CA VAL A 162 23.58 -3.46 1.22
C VAL A 162 22.25 -2.87 1.74
N VAL A 163 22.15 -1.55 1.87
CA VAL A 163 20.89 -0.88 2.27
C VAL A 163 19.93 -0.76 1.09
N ALA A 164 20.42 -0.39 -0.09
CA ALA A 164 19.59 -0.11 -1.25
C ALA A 164 18.88 -1.34 -1.81
N VAL A 165 19.57 -2.48 -1.90
CA VAL A 165 19.01 -3.69 -2.54
C VAL A 165 17.80 -4.24 -1.78
N PRO A 166 17.85 -4.44 -0.45
CA PRO A 166 16.65 -4.87 0.29
C PRO A 166 15.51 -3.85 0.23
N ALA A 167 15.82 -2.55 0.29
CA ALA A 167 14.79 -1.50 0.18
C ALA A 167 14.09 -1.54 -1.18
N MET A 168 14.82 -1.73 -2.28
CA MET A 168 14.27 -1.85 -3.63
C MET A 168 13.40 -3.09 -3.78
N ILE A 169 13.85 -4.24 -3.28
CA ILE A 169 13.08 -5.50 -3.34
C ILE A 169 11.79 -5.35 -2.54
N ALA A 170 11.87 -4.80 -1.32
CA ALA A 170 10.71 -4.59 -0.47
C ALA A 170 9.71 -3.60 -1.10
N PHE A 171 10.20 -2.50 -1.69
CA PHE A 171 9.35 -1.55 -2.40
C PHE A 171 8.56 -2.23 -3.53
N ARG A 172 9.23 -2.99 -4.39
CA ARG A 172 8.58 -3.69 -5.52
C ARG A 172 7.57 -4.73 -5.03
N PHE A 173 7.92 -5.48 -3.99
CA PHE A 173 7.05 -6.48 -3.39
C PHE A 173 5.76 -5.86 -2.82
N PHE A 174 5.90 -4.82 -2.00
CA PHE A 174 4.73 -4.16 -1.40
C PHE A 174 3.89 -3.41 -2.44
N ARG A 175 4.50 -2.82 -3.46
CA ARG A 175 3.79 -2.19 -4.56
C ARG A 175 2.90 -3.19 -5.29
N SER A 176 3.47 -4.30 -5.71
CA SER A 176 2.71 -5.38 -6.37
C SER A 176 1.62 -5.96 -5.47
N LYS A 177 1.87 -6.03 -4.15
CA LYS A 177 0.87 -6.49 -3.19
C LYS A 177 -0.28 -5.49 -3.04
N VAL A 178 -0.03 -4.18 -3.02
CA VAL A 178 -1.08 -3.15 -3.00
C VAL A 178 -1.94 -3.24 -4.26
N ASP A 179 -1.32 -3.31 -5.44
CA ASP A 179 -2.03 -3.42 -6.72
C ASP A 179 -2.94 -4.66 -6.74
N HIS A 180 -2.46 -5.80 -6.22
CA HIS A 180 -3.26 -7.02 -6.12
C HIS A 180 -4.44 -6.85 -5.16
N LEU A 181 -4.21 -6.30 -3.96
CA LEU A 181 -5.28 -6.10 -2.96
C LEU A 181 -6.35 -5.13 -3.46
N VAL A 182 -5.96 -4.04 -4.14
CA VAL A 182 -6.92 -3.08 -4.70
C VAL A 182 -7.79 -3.75 -5.77
N ASN A 183 -7.19 -4.47 -6.70
CA ASN A 183 -7.94 -5.19 -7.74
C ASN A 183 -8.92 -6.22 -7.14
N GLU A 184 -8.49 -6.94 -6.11
CA GLU A 184 -9.37 -7.89 -5.41
C GLU A 184 -10.55 -7.19 -4.70
N MET A 185 -10.28 -6.05 -4.05
CA MET A 185 -11.33 -5.25 -3.40
C MET A 185 -12.34 -4.70 -4.41
N GLU A 186 -11.89 -4.20 -5.56
CA GLU A 186 -12.76 -3.72 -6.64
C GLU A 186 -13.63 -4.85 -7.20
N GLN A 187 -13.07 -6.03 -7.42
CA GLN A 187 -13.83 -7.20 -7.87
C GLN A 187 -14.90 -7.62 -6.85
N GLN A 188 -14.56 -7.62 -5.56
CA GLN A 188 -15.54 -7.94 -4.51
C GLN A 188 -16.65 -6.88 -4.42
N ALA A 189 -16.32 -5.60 -4.61
CA ALA A 189 -17.33 -4.54 -4.65
C ALA A 189 -18.25 -4.65 -5.87
N LEU A 190 -17.71 -4.97 -7.04
CA LEU A 190 -18.52 -5.22 -8.25
C LEU A 190 -19.45 -6.43 -8.08
N HIS A 191 -18.95 -7.51 -7.46
CA HIS A 191 -19.78 -8.67 -7.15
C HIS A 191 -20.92 -8.33 -6.17
N LEU A 192 -20.68 -7.45 -5.18
CA LEU A 192 -21.72 -6.93 -4.32
C LEU A 192 -22.80 -6.18 -5.11
N VAL A 193 -22.42 -5.36 -6.08
CA VAL A 193 -23.36 -4.63 -6.95
C VAL A 193 -24.24 -5.56 -7.75
N GLU A 194 -23.69 -6.65 -8.28
CA GLU A 194 -24.45 -7.67 -9.00
C GLU A 194 -25.52 -8.33 -8.09
N ILE A 195 -25.16 -8.64 -6.86
CA ILE A 195 -26.09 -9.22 -5.87
C ILE A 195 -27.19 -8.20 -5.53
N MET A 196 -26.85 -6.95 -5.29
CA MET A 196 -27.83 -5.90 -4.99
C MET A 196 -28.84 -5.72 -6.13
N ARG A 197 -28.38 -5.72 -7.38
CA ARG A 197 -29.25 -5.60 -8.55
C ARG A 197 -30.11 -6.83 -8.79
N GLY A 198 -29.57 -8.02 -8.60
CA GLY A 198 -30.35 -9.26 -8.68
C GLY A 198 -31.44 -9.32 -7.62
N CYS A 199 -31.17 -8.81 -6.42
CA CYS A 199 -32.16 -8.71 -5.35
C CYS A 199 -33.27 -7.66 -5.64
N LEU A 200 -32.87 -6.52 -6.23
CA LEU A 200 -33.84 -5.46 -6.61
C LEU A 200 -34.76 -5.88 -7.75
N LEU A 201 -34.27 -6.62 -8.74
CA LEU A 201 -35.10 -7.18 -9.82
C LEU A 201 -36.13 -8.17 -9.28
N TYR A 202 -35.73 -9.04 -8.36
CA TYR A 202 -36.64 -10.03 -7.75
C TYR A 202 -37.73 -9.37 -6.90
N THR A 203 -37.43 -8.29 -6.17
CA THR A 203 -38.42 -7.54 -5.38
C THR A 203 -39.37 -6.72 -6.26
N SER A 204 -38.91 -6.22 -7.41
CA SER A 204 -39.75 -5.52 -8.39
C SER A 204 -40.72 -6.47 -9.08
N ASP A 205 -40.23 -7.64 -9.52
CA ASP A 205 -41.12 -8.67 -10.12
C ASP A 205 -42.19 -9.19 -9.14
N ALA A 206 -41.85 -9.34 -7.86
CA ALA A 206 -42.78 -9.75 -6.83
C ALA A 206 -43.84 -8.67 -6.53
N ALA A 207 -43.50 -7.38 -6.62
CA ALA A 207 -44.47 -6.27 -6.47
C ALA A 207 -45.36 -6.15 -7.67
N ASP A 208 -44.87 -6.38 -8.89
CA ASP A 208 -45.70 -6.39 -10.12
C ASP A 208 -46.65 -7.60 -10.19
N GLU A 209 -46.29 -8.75 -9.60
CA GLU A 209 -47.18 -9.91 -9.48
C GLU A 209 -48.34 -9.66 -8.48
N GLU A 210 -48.08 -8.98 -7.35
CA GLU A 210 -49.16 -8.61 -6.42
C GLU A 210 -50.16 -7.63 -7.02
N ASP A 211 -49.73 -6.63 -7.79
CA ASP A 211 -50.62 -5.68 -8.48
C ASP A 211 -51.40 -6.36 -9.62
N SER A 212 -50.86 -7.40 -10.25
CA SER A 212 -51.57 -8.14 -11.32
C SER A 212 -52.65 -9.07 -10.81
N VAL A 213 -52.62 -9.52 -9.56
CA VAL A 213 -53.63 -10.38 -8.94
C VAL A 213 -54.86 -9.59 -8.52
N ASP A 214 -54.72 -8.31 -8.17
CA ASP A 214 -55.85 -7.48 -7.69
C ASP A 214 -56.78 -7.01 -8.83
N LEU A 215 -56.34 -7.05 -10.09
CA LEU A 215 -57.15 -6.70 -11.27
C LEU A 215 -58.02 -7.85 -11.82
N GLY A 216 -57.83 -9.09 -11.32
CA GLY A 216 -58.55 -10.29 -11.77
C GLY A 216 -59.86 -10.64 -11.04
N GLY A 217 -60.22 -9.91 -9.98
CA GLY A 217 -61.28 -10.27 -9.02
C GLY A 217 -62.70 -9.78 -9.29
N ARG A 218 -63.06 -9.18 -10.45
CA ARG A 218 -64.42 -8.84 -10.75
C ARG A 218 -65.00 -9.66 -11.92
N ARG A 219 -65.57 -10.82 -11.61
CA ARG A 219 -66.57 -11.44 -12.45
C ARG A 219 -67.93 -10.73 -12.19
N ILE A 220 -68.45 -10.00 -13.20
CA ILE A 220 -69.77 -9.48 -13.22
C ILE A 220 -70.69 -10.58 -13.84
N ILE A 221 -71.72 -10.98 -13.09
CA ILE A 221 -72.85 -11.75 -13.56
C ILE A 221 -73.81 -10.79 -14.21
#